data_e0529a86e86e4df01c80ee69576b1328
#
_entry.id   e0529a86e86e4df01c80ee69576b1328
#
_cell.length_a   1.000
_cell.length_b   1.000
_cell.length_c   1.000
_cell.angle_alpha   90.00
_cell.angle_beta   90.00
_cell.angle_gamma   90.00
#
_symmetry.space_group_name_H-M   'P 1'
#
loop_
_entity.id
_entity.type
_entity.pdbx_description
1 polymer ?
#
loop_
_entity_poly.entity_id
_entity_poly.type
_entity_poly.pdbx_seq_one_letter_code
_entity_poly.pdbx_strand_id
1 'polypeptide(L)'
;MRPMGVSMSDRKGRDEAVVKIACIQMAPVVGEKGRNVRRSVERIEEAVGAGAGLIVLPELCNTGYVFESREEAFALAEEIPDGPTCQAWIEVARKHGLHLVAGIAERHGQVLYNAAVVIGPSGFVGMFRKNHLWNEENLFFEPGNLGFPVFNTPIGRIGTLICYDGWFPESYRLCALQGADIVCIPTNWVPIPGQAKNREAMANILVMAAAHANSVFVAAADRVGTERGQPFIGQSLIASYTGWPIAGPASPDTEEILYAEANLADARRKRNWTEYNQVLRDRRTDVCDEMLGAKTTRGWY
;
A
#
# COMPACT_ATOMS: atom_id res chain seq x y z
N MET A 1 28.67 12.03 -14.74
CA MET A 1 28.97 11.87 -13.31
C MET A 1 28.58 10.46 -12.88
N ARG A 2 29.52 9.66 -12.37
CA ARG A 2 29.20 8.34 -11.80
C ARG A 2 28.51 8.55 -10.45
N PRO A 3 27.43 7.84 -10.10
CA PRO A 3 26.85 7.92 -8.78
C PRO A 3 27.88 7.45 -7.75
N MET A 4 28.08 8.23 -6.69
CA MET A 4 28.97 7.88 -5.58
C MET A 4 28.47 6.55 -4.96
N GLY A 5 29.33 5.54 -4.97
CA GLY A 5 29.03 4.24 -4.41
C GLY A 5 28.82 4.32 -2.90
N VAL A 6 27.68 3.88 -2.42
CA VAL A 6 27.41 3.69 -1.00
C VAL A 6 28.43 2.71 -0.43
N SER A 7 29.10 3.09 0.66
CA SER A 7 30.14 2.28 1.31
C SER A 7 29.63 0.89 1.73
N MET A 8 30.50 -0.12 1.75
CA MET A 8 30.17 -1.48 2.20
C MET A 8 29.72 -1.51 3.68
N SER A 9 30.23 -0.61 4.52
CA SER A 9 29.84 -0.48 5.93
C SER A 9 28.39 0.03 6.06
N ASP A 10 27.99 0.98 5.21
CA ASP A 10 26.61 1.51 5.19
C ASP A 10 25.58 0.50 4.65
N ARG A 11 26.05 -0.44 3.82
CA ARG A 11 25.21 -1.56 3.37
C ARG A 11 24.96 -2.59 4.49
N LYS A 12 25.99 -2.91 5.29
CA LYS A 12 25.88 -3.90 6.36
C LYS A 12 24.97 -3.41 7.49
N GLY A 13 25.04 -2.14 7.87
CA GLY A 13 24.18 -1.55 8.91
C GLY A 13 22.70 -1.45 8.52
N ARG A 14 22.39 -1.21 7.24
CA ARG A 14 21.00 -1.22 6.74
C ARG A 14 20.38 -2.60 6.69
N ASP A 15 21.20 -3.61 6.47
CA ASP A 15 20.76 -4.99 6.34
C ASP A 15 20.39 -5.63 7.69
N GLU A 16 20.69 -5.01 8.83
CA GLU A 16 20.42 -5.53 10.17
C GLU A 16 19.34 -4.72 10.92
N ALA A 17 18.87 -3.61 10.34
CA ALA A 17 17.91 -2.74 10.99
C ALA A 17 16.50 -3.35 11.00
N VAL A 18 15.96 -3.55 12.19
CA VAL A 18 14.54 -3.89 12.40
C VAL A 18 13.73 -2.60 12.34
N VAL A 19 12.65 -2.59 11.57
CA VAL A 19 11.67 -1.51 11.55
C VAL A 19 10.36 -1.99 12.18
N LYS A 20 9.77 -1.16 13.04
CA LYS A 20 8.40 -1.38 13.50
C LYS A 20 7.45 -0.77 12.47
N ILE A 21 6.60 -1.62 11.91
CA ILE A 21 5.57 -1.29 10.92
C ILE A 21 4.26 -1.09 11.66
N ALA A 22 3.50 -0.06 11.30
CA ALA A 22 2.14 0.15 11.76
C ALA A 22 1.16 0.22 10.58
N CYS A 23 0.08 -0.57 10.62
CA CYS A 23 -1.08 -0.39 9.76
C CYS A 23 -2.18 0.27 10.58
N ILE A 24 -2.58 1.46 10.19
CA ILE A 24 -3.63 2.23 10.85
C ILE A 24 -4.97 1.94 10.18
N GLN A 25 -5.81 1.20 10.88
CA GLN A 25 -7.20 0.98 10.49
C GLN A 25 -8.06 2.10 11.05
N MET A 26 -8.71 2.88 10.19
CA MET A 26 -9.51 4.04 10.60
C MET A 26 -10.78 4.18 9.75
N ALA A 27 -11.70 5.04 10.17
CA ALA A 27 -12.96 5.33 9.48
C ALA A 27 -13.00 6.79 8.97
N PRO A 28 -12.39 7.09 7.82
CA PRO A 28 -12.53 8.40 7.19
C PRO A 28 -13.99 8.69 6.85
N VAL A 29 -14.39 9.96 6.90
CA VAL A 29 -15.74 10.41 6.56
C VAL A 29 -15.69 11.19 5.26
N VAL A 30 -16.47 10.77 4.26
CA VAL A 30 -16.51 11.43 2.96
C VAL A 30 -16.93 12.89 3.10
N GLY A 31 -16.18 13.77 2.44
CA GLY A 31 -16.40 15.22 2.46
C GLY A 31 -15.77 15.95 3.66
N GLU A 32 -15.43 15.25 4.75
CA GLU A 32 -14.84 15.87 5.94
C GLU A 32 -13.30 15.90 5.92
N LYS A 33 -12.72 16.36 4.82
CA LYS A 33 -11.27 16.33 4.58
C LYS A 33 -10.43 16.86 5.76
N GLY A 34 -10.77 18.02 6.29
CA GLY A 34 -10.04 18.61 7.41
C GLY A 34 -10.06 17.77 8.68
N ARG A 35 -11.18 17.08 8.97
CA ARG A 35 -11.31 16.13 10.06
C ARG A 35 -10.47 14.89 9.81
N ASN A 36 -10.56 14.31 8.62
CA ASN A 36 -9.84 13.10 8.25
C ASN A 36 -8.33 13.29 8.34
N VAL A 37 -7.82 14.44 7.84
CA VAL A 37 -6.39 14.77 7.91
C VAL A 37 -5.93 14.92 9.37
N ARG A 38 -6.65 15.68 10.21
CA ARG A 38 -6.31 15.79 11.63
C ARG A 38 -6.31 14.42 12.31
N ARG A 39 -7.35 13.62 12.08
CA ARG A 39 -7.45 12.27 12.66
C ARG A 39 -6.32 11.36 12.21
N SER A 40 -5.93 11.41 10.93
CA SER A 40 -4.79 10.65 10.42
C SER A 40 -3.48 11.04 11.13
N VAL A 41 -3.24 12.35 11.34
CA VAL A 41 -2.07 12.83 12.07
C VAL A 41 -2.08 12.37 13.54
N GLU A 42 -3.23 12.46 14.24
CA GLU A 42 -3.37 11.95 15.61
C GLU A 42 -3.03 10.45 15.69
N ARG A 43 -3.52 9.65 14.74
CA ARG A 43 -3.23 8.20 14.71
C ARG A 43 -1.77 7.92 14.34
N ILE A 44 -1.16 8.73 13.47
CA ILE A 44 0.28 8.66 13.20
C ILE A 44 1.09 8.94 14.47
N GLU A 45 0.75 9.99 15.22
CA GLU A 45 1.43 10.35 16.47
C GLU A 45 1.28 9.22 17.51
N GLU A 46 0.12 8.57 17.60
CA GLU A 46 -0.08 7.39 18.45
C GLU A 46 0.83 6.22 18.04
N ALA A 47 0.92 5.93 16.72
CA ALA A 47 1.80 4.89 16.21
C ALA A 47 3.28 5.19 16.48
N VAL A 48 3.68 6.46 16.35
CA VAL A 48 5.02 6.93 16.72
C VAL A 48 5.29 6.71 18.20
N GLY A 49 4.34 7.03 19.07
CA GLY A 49 4.44 6.78 20.52
C GLY A 49 4.70 5.30 20.86
N ALA A 50 4.24 4.39 20.01
CA ALA A 50 4.53 2.96 20.08
C ALA A 50 5.85 2.54 19.37
N GLY A 51 6.59 3.50 18.79
CA GLY A 51 7.88 3.27 18.15
C GLY A 51 7.82 2.89 16.66
N ALA A 52 6.70 3.15 15.96
CA ALA A 52 6.58 2.86 14.53
C ALA A 52 7.51 3.74 13.69
N GLY A 53 8.27 3.10 12.78
CA GLY A 53 9.16 3.76 11.81
C GLY A 53 8.65 3.71 10.38
N LEU A 54 7.69 2.81 10.09
CA LEU A 54 6.95 2.74 8.83
C LEU A 54 5.45 2.67 9.15
N ILE A 55 4.67 3.57 8.58
CA ILE A 55 3.23 3.66 8.83
C ILE A 55 2.48 3.56 7.50
N VAL A 56 1.39 2.80 7.48
CA VAL A 56 0.49 2.69 6.32
C VAL A 56 -0.91 3.15 6.72
N LEU A 57 -1.48 4.08 5.95
CA LEU A 57 -2.85 4.58 6.09
C LEU A 57 -3.76 4.01 5.00
N PRO A 58 -5.10 4.02 5.19
CA PRO A 58 -6.04 3.52 4.19
C PRO A 58 -6.04 4.30 2.87
N GLU A 59 -6.68 3.72 1.87
CA GLU A 59 -6.99 4.33 0.58
C GLU A 59 -7.89 5.56 0.78
N LEU A 60 -7.64 6.64 0.01
CA LEU A 60 -8.44 7.87 0.03
C LEU A 60 -8.74 8.37 1.47
N CYS A 61 -7.79 8.18 2.39
CA CYS A 61 -8.03 8.43 3.80
C CYS A 61 -8.23 9.92 4.14
N ASN A 62 -7.86 10.82 3.24
CA ASN A 62 -8.10 12.26 3.41
C ASN A 62 -9.53 12.68 3.02
N THR A 63 -10.17 12.02 2.06
CA THR A 63 -11.43 12.44 1.46
C THR A 63 -12.65 11.61 1.84
N GLY A 64 -12.44 10.34 2.23
CA GLY A 64 -13.46 9.28 2.16
C GLY A 64 -13.50 8.66 0.77
N TYR A 65 -14.38 7.68 0.55
CA TYR A 65 -14.35 6.81 -0.61
C TYR A 65 -15.60 6.91 -1.50
N VAL A 66 -16.79 6.96 -0.91
CA VAL A 66 -18.06 6.88 -1.63
C VAL A 66 -18.48 8.26 -2.09
N PHE A 67 -17.98 8.70 -3.24
CA PHE A 67 -18.36 9.96 -3.87
C PHE A 67 -19.72 9.85 -4.57
N GLU A 68 -20.52 10.92 -4.56
CA GLU A 68 -21.80 11.01 -5.30
C GLU A 68 -21.63 11.53 -6.72
N SER A 69 -20.56 12.29 -6.96
CA SER A 69 -20.26 12.82 -8.28
C SER A 69 -18.77 13.07 -8.50
N ARG A 70 -18.41 13.28 -9.77
CA ARG A 70 -17.05 13.67 -10.14
C ARG A 70 -16.70 15.06 -9.62
N GLU A 71 -17.67 15.96 -9.56
CA GLU A 71 -17.52 17.31 -9.01
C GLU A 71 -17.17 17.26 -7.53
N GLU A 72 -17.82 16.39 -6.74
CA GLU A 72 -17.49 16.18 -5.33
C GLU A 72 -16.06 15.65 -5.18
N ALA A 73 -15.71 14.62 -5.92
CA ALA A 73 -14.35 14.06 -5.90
C ALA A 73 -13.31 15.12 -6.29
N PHE A 74 -13.61 15.96 -7.30
CA PHE A 74 -12.72 17.03 -7.77
C PHE A 74 -12.52 18.14 -6.71
N ALA A 75 -13.58 18.52 -6.01
CA ALA A 75 -13.52 19.54 -4.96
C ALA A 75 -12.71 19.09 -3.74
N LEU A 76 -12.68 17.78 -3.48
CA LEU A 76 -11.96 17.19 -2.35
C LEU A 76 -10.50 16.81 -2.67
N ALA A 77 -10.21 16.49 -3.93
CA ALA A 77 -8.88 16.10 -4.37
C ALA A 77 -7.85 17.23 -4.29
N GLU A 78 -6.58 16.87 -4.17
CA GLU A 78 -5.47 17.81 -3.97
C GLU A 78 -4.34 17.56 -4.96
N GLU A 79 -3.54 18.58 -5.23
CA GLU A 79 -2.29 18.45 -5.97
C GLU A 79 -1.22 17.79 -5.09
N ILE A 80 -0.45 16.86 -5.65
CA ILE A 80 0.62 16.16 -4.96
C ILE A 80 1.96 16.69 -5.48
N PRO A 81 2.91 17.03 -4.59
CA PRO A 81 2.86 16.93 -3.12
C PRO A 81 2.41 18.22 -2.42
N ASP A 82 2.01 19.25 -3.14
CA ASP A 82 1.86 20.62 -2.62
C ASP A 82 0.55 20.86 -1.86
N GLY A 83 -0.40 19.93 -1.97
CA GLY A 83 -1.68 19.99 -1.27
C GLY A 83 -1.55 19.89 0.26
N PRO A 84 -2.51 20.49 1.00
CA PRO A 84 -2.45 20.61 2.46
C PRO A 84 -2.37 19.26 3.19
N THR A 85 -2.97 18.20 2.64
CA THR A 85 -2.88 16.85 3.23
C THR A 85 -1.43 16.35 3.18
N CYS A 86 -0.79 16.38 2.00
CA CYS A 86 0.60 15.97 1.86
C CYS A 86 1.53 16.80 2.75
N GLN A 87 1.31 18.11 2.84
CA GLN A 87 2.15 18.97 3.68
C GLN A 87 2.03 18.63 5.15
N ALA A 88 0.83 18.34 5.67
CA ALA A 88 0.63 17.89 7.04
C ALA A 88 1.35 16.55 7.31
N TRP A 89 1.26 15.61 6.37
CA TRP A 89 1.94 14.31 6.49
C TRP A 89 3.47 14.42 6.36
N ILE A 90 3.98 15.33 5.52
CA ILE A 90 5.41 15.62 5.40
C ILE A 90 5.94 16.22 6.71
N GLU A 91 5.18 17.12 7.33
CA GLU A 91 5.57 17.73 8.61
C GLU A 91 5.71 16.69 9.71
N VAL A 92 4.71 15.82 9.90
CA VAL A 92 4.76 14.78 10.93
C VAL A 92 5.86 13.75 10.63
N ALA A 93 6.09 13.39 9.37
CA ALA A 93 7.14 12.47 8.98
C ALA A 93 8.54 13.03 9.29
N ARG A 94 8.77 14.30 9.01
CA ARG A 94 10.02 15.01 9.34
C ARG A 94 10.24 15.12 10.84
N LYS A 95 9.20 15.52 11.57
CA LYS A 95 9.24 15.69 13.03
C LYS A 95 9.69 14.43 13.75
N HIS A 96 9.23 13.27 13.27
CA HIS A 96 9.46 11.99 13.95
C HIS A 96 10.45 11.05 13.25
N GLY A 97 10.98 11.44 12.09
CA GLY A 97 11.94 10.63 11.36
C GLY A 97 11.36 9.35 10.76
N LEU A 98 10.04 9.32 10.44
CA LEU A 98 9.33 8.13 9.98
C LEU A 98 9.13 8.08 8.46
N HIS A 99 8.75 6.90 7.97
CA HIS A 99 8.24 6.70 6.62
C HIS A 99 6.72 6.47 6.66
N LEU A 100 6.01 7.03 5.69
CA LEU A 100 4.56 6.96 5.57
C LEU A 100 4.17 6.55 4.16
N VAL A 101 3.22 5.63 4.05
CA VAL A 101 2.49 5.33 2.80
C VAL A 101 1.01 5.57 3.05
N ALA A 102 0.39 6.47 2.30
CA ALA A 102 -0.96 6.93 2.58
C ALA A 102 -1.78 7.13 1.30
N GLY A 103 -3.04 6.65 1.30
CA GLY A 103 -3.97 6.85 0.21
C GLY A 103 -4.55 8.26 0.19
N ILE A 104 -4.65 8.85 -1.00
CA ILE A 104 -5.07 10.25 -1.21
C ILE A 104 -5.80 10.41 -2.55
N ALA A 105 -6.79 11.29 -2.63
CA ALA A 105 -7.36 11.73 -3.91
C ALA A 105 -6.45 12.79 -4.54
N GLU A 106 -5.86 12.46 -5.68
CA GLU A 106 -5.01 13.37 -6.45
C GLU A 106 -5.83 14.14 -7.50
N ARG A 107 -5.58 15.43 -7.58
CA ARG A 107 -5.97 16.28 -8.70
C ARG A 107 -4.73 16.68 -9.49
N HIS A 108 -4.67 16.25 -10.74
CA HIS A 108 -3.60 16.63 -11.67
C HIS A 108 -4.19 17.42 -12.85
N GLY A 109 -4.21 18.73 -12.73
CA GLY A 109 -4.95 19.59 -13.65
C GLY A 109 -6.46 19.31 -13.62
N GLN A 110 -7.03 18.81 -14.71
CA GLN A 110 -8.44 18.41 -14.82
C GLN A 110 -8.66 16.89 -14.60
N VAL A 111 -7.60 16.16 -14.33
CA VAL A 111 -7.64 14.69 -14.17
C VAL A 111 -7.59 14.34 -12.68
N LEU A 112 -8.36 13.34 -12.30
CA LEU A 112 -8.36 12.79 -10.95
C LEU A 112 -7.74 11.39 -10.94
N TYR A 113 -6.94 11.11 -9.93
CA TYR A 113 -6.40 9.78 -9.66
C TYR A 113 -6.64 9.37 -8.21
N ASN A 114 -6.97 8.11 -8.02
CA ASN A 114 -6.83 7.45 -6.73
C ASN A 114 -5.35 7.13 -6.56
N ALA A 115 -4.69 7.81 -5.62
CA ALA A 115 -3.25 7.79 -5.49
C ALA A 115 -2.79 7.37 -4.08
N ALA A 116 -1.54 6.97 -3.97
CA ALA A 116 -0.85 6.79 -2.70
C ALA A 116 0.48 7.53 -2.73
N VAL A 117 0.78 8.24 -1.66
CA VAL A 117 2.04 8.94 -1.47
C VAL A 117 2.99 8.13 -0.61
N VAL A 118 4.28 8.20 -0.94
CA VAL A 118 5.38 7.71 -0.11
C VAL A 118 6.15 8.92 0.40
N ILE A 119 6.20 9.07 1.71
CA ILE A 119 6.84 10.18 2.40
C ILE A 119 7.91 9.60 3.34
N GLY A 120 9.02 10.27 3.47
CA GLY A 120 10.10 9.90 4.38
C GLY A 120 10.55 11.07 5.24
N PRO A 121 11.57 10.87 6.09
CA PRO A 121 12.10 11.92 6.98
C PRO A 121 12.55 13.19 6.25
N SER A 122 12.97 13.05 4.99
CA SER A 122 13.40 14.19 4.15
C SER A 122 12.25 14.84 3.39
N GLY A 123 11.03 14.31 3.47
CA GLY A 123 9.84 14.79 2.78
C GLY A 123 9.28 13.81 1.76
N PHE A 124 8.67 14.32 0.70
CA PHE A 124 8.07 13.52 -0.36
C PHE A 124 9.11 12.67 -1.10
N VAL A 125 8.86 11.36 -1.20
CA VAL A 125 9.73 10.39 -1.88
C VAL A 125 9.19 10.08 -3.27
N GLY A 126 7.87 9.92 -3.40
CA GLY A 126 7.20 9.61 -4.64
C GLY A 126 5.74 9.24 -4.43
N MET A 127 5.07 8.82 -5.51
CA MET A 127 3.67 8.41 -5.47
C MET A 127 3.39 7.27 -6.43
N PHE A 128 2.27 6.61 -6.20
CA PHE A 128 1.65 5.61 -7.05
C PHE A 128 0.24 6.07 -7.40
N ARG A 129 -0.22 5.81 -8.62
CA ARG A 129 -1.60 6.00 -9.06
C ARG A 129 -2.22 4.63 -9.30
N LYS A 130 -3.38 4.37 -8.72
CA LYS A 130 -4.09 3.08 -8.81
C LYS A 130 -4.30 2.67 -10.25
N ASN A 131 -3.77 1.51 -10.64
CA ASN A 131 -3.84 1.04 -12.03
C ASN A 131 -5.17 0.35 -12.32
N HIS A 132 -5.75 -0.35 -11.34
CA HIS A 132 -6.98 -1.12 -11.49
C HIS A 132 -8.08 -0.47 -10.65
N LEU A 133 -8.98 0.25 -11.30
CA LEU A 133 -10.09 0.93 -10.65
C LEU A 133 -11.21 -0.07 -10.32
N TRP A 134 -11.80 0.08 -9.14
CA TRP A 134 -12.90 -0.76 -8.68
C TRP A 134 -14.25 -0.08 -8.88
N ASN A 135 -15.21 -0.78 -9.52
CA ASN A 135 -16.62 -0.38 -9.63
C ASN A 135 -16.79 1.11 -10.03
N GLU A 136 -17.46 1.92 -9.19
CA GLU A 136 -17.77 3.33 -9.45
C GLU A 136 -16.55 4.25 -9.48
N GLU A 137 -15.38 3.81 -9.01
CA GLU A 137 -14.15 4.59 -9.19
C GLU A 137 -13.90 4.97 -10.66
N ASN A 138 -14.34 4.11 -11.60
CA ASN A 138 -14.27 4.37 -13.05
C ASN A 138 -15.11 5.58 -13.52
N LEU A 139 -16.02 6.09 -12.67
CA LEU A 139 -16.80 7.30 -12.96
C LEU A 139 -16.08 8.59 -12.56
N PHE A 140 -15.10 8.48 -11.66
CA PHE A 140 -14.45 9.63 -11.03
C PHE A 140 -12.98 9.74 -11.40
N PHE A 141 -12.25 8.63 -11.40
CA PHE A 141 -10.80 8.56 -11.55
C PHE A 141 -10.37 7.97 -12.87
N GLU A 142 -9.19 8.36 -13.31
CA GLU A 142 -8.51 7.71 -14.44
C GLU A 142 -7.57 6.59 -13.93
N PRO A 143 -7.39 5.52 -14.72
CA PRO A 143 -6.38 4.51 -14.43
C PRO A 143 -4.98 5.12 -14.32
N GLY A 144 -4.18 4.57 -13.41
CA GLY A 144 -2.81 5.02 -13.17
C GLY A 144 -1.91 4.91 -14.40
N ASN A 145 -0.97 5.82 -14.53
CA ASN A 145 -0.04 5.93 -15.65
C ASN A 145 1.45 5.94 -15.24
N LEU A 146 1.74 5.57 -13.96
CA LEU A 146 3.10 5.54 -13.42
C LEU A 146 3.68 4.12 -13.35
N GLY A 147 2.94 3.11 -13.80
CA GLY A 147 3.30 1.71 -13.63
C GLY A 147 3.27 1.29 -12.17
N PHE A 148 4.22 0.44 -11.76
CA PHE A 148 4.35 -0.05 -10.39
C PHE A 148 5.73 0.35 -9.82
N PRO A 149 5.92 1.60 -9.39
CA PRO A 149 7.22 2.08 -8.91
C PRO A 149 7.61 1.43 -7.58
N VAL A 150 8.92 1.25 -7.40
CA VAL A 150 9.52 0.83 -6.13
C VAL A 150 10.49 1.90 -5.66
N PHE A 151 10.28 2.38 -4.45
CA PHE A 151 11.00 3.52 -3.88
C PHE A 151 12.14 3.03 -2.97
N ASN A 152 13.34 3.51 -3.22
CA ASN A 152 14.50 3.24 -2.36
C ASN A 152 14.46 4.16 -1.15
N THR A 153 14.42 3.58 0.04
CA THR A 153 14.46 4.33 1.31
C THR A 153 15.55 3.80 2.23
N PRO A 154 15.92 4.54 3.28
CA PRO A 154 16.88 4.05 4.27
C PRO A 154 16.43 2.77 4.98
N ILE A 155 15.13 2.54 5.16
CA ILE A 155 14.59 1.36 5.85
C ILE A 155 14.40 0.13 4.94
N GLY A 156 14.46 0.31 3.62
CA GLY A 156 14.25 -0.75 2.62
C GLY A 156 13.61 -0.22 1.35
N ARG A 157 13.27 -1.12 0.43
CA ARG A 157 12.61 -0.81 -0.83
C ARG A 157 11.11 -1.00 -0.70
N ILE A 158 10.36 0.07 -0.87
CA ILE A 158 8.91 0.12 -0.69
C ILE A 158 8.24 0.07 -2.07
N GLY A 159 7.49 -0.99 -2.36
CA GLY A 159 6.48 -1.02 -3.41
C GLY A 159 5.14 -0.54 -2.87
N THR A 160 4.30 0.00 -3.73
CA THR A 160 2.97 0.49 -3.32
C THR A 160 1.92 0.02 -4.32
N LEU A 161 0.84 -0.53 -3.79
CA LEU A 161 -0.39 -0.88 -4.50
C LEU A 161 -1.57 -0.19 -3.80
N ILE A 162 -2.74 -0.15 -4.46
CA ILE A 162 -3.96 0.35 -3.83
C ILE A 162 -5.09 -0.66 -4.03
N CYS A 163 -5.63 -1.19 -2.92
CA CYS A 163 -6.86 -1.96 -2.86
C CYS A 163 -6.98 -3.03 -3.96
N TYR A 164 -7.77 -2.78 -5.02
CA TYR A 164 -8.05 -3.71 -6.11
C TYR A 164 -6.81 -4.12 -6.92
N ASP A 165 -5.74 -3.33 -6.94
CA ASP A 165 -4.45 -3.74 -7.52
C ASP A 165 -3.95 -5.05 -6.91
N GLY A 166 -4.31 -5.32 -5.66
CA GLY A 166 -3.94 -6.55 -4.94
C GLY A 166 -4.63 -7.82 -5.42
N TRP A 167 -5.65 -7.74 -6.29
CA TRP A 167 -6.27 -8.91 -6.93
C TRP A 167 -5.50 -9.43 -8.13
N PHE A 168 -4.51 -8.66 -8.61
CA PHE A 168 -3.69 -8.99 -9.77
C PHE A 168 -2.31 -9.49 -9.32
N PRO A 169 -2.00 -10.79 -9.48
CA PRO A 169 -0.69 -11.34 -9.09
C PRO A 169 0.49 -10.62 -9.74
N GLU A 170 0.28 -10.06 -10.94
CA GLU A 170 1.25 -9.28 -11.68
C GLU A 170 1.71 -8.04 -10.92
N SER A 171 0.81 -7.37 -10.19
CA SER A 171 1.11 -6.16 -9.44
C SER A 171 2.20 -6.41 -8.38
N TYR A 172 2.04 -7.45 -7.58
CA TYR A 172 3.05 -7.84 -6.60
C TYR A 172 4.33 -8.35 -7.25
N ARG A 173 4.18 -9.13 -8.34
CA ARG A 173 5.33 -9.68 -9.07
C ARG A 173 6.20 -8.58 -9.65
N LEU A 174 5.61 -7.53 -10.22
CA LEU A 174 6.33 -6.38 -10.77
C LEU A 174 7.08 -5.61 -9.68
N CYS A 175 6.47 -5.40 -8.50
CA CYS A 175 7.16 -4.81 -7.35
C CYS A 175 8.34 -5.70 -6.90
N ALA A 176 8.13 -7.01 -6.76
CA ALA A 176 9.16 -7.95 -6.31
C ALA A 176 10.35 -8.03 -7.28
N LEU A 177 10.09 -8.04 -8.60
CA LEU A 177 11.12 -8.07 -9.64
C LEU A 177 11.95 -6.78 -9.67
N GLN A 178 11.37 -5.64 -9.29
CA GLN A 178 12.10 -4.38 -9.08
C GLN A 178 12.82 -4.33 -7.73
N GLY A 179 12.70 -5.38 -6.94
CA GLY A 179 13.45 -5.58 -5.70
C GLY A 179 12.76 -5.00 -4.45
N ALA A 180 11.44 -4.85 -4.46
CA ALA A 180 10.70 -4.49 -3.25
C ALA A 180 11.01 -5.45 -2.10
N ASP A 181 11.17 -4.89 -0.90
CA ASP A 181 11.28 -5.62 0.35
C ASP A 181 9.93 -5.76 1.01
N ILE A 182 9.14 -4.69 0.91
CA ILE A 182 7.78 -4.59 1.39
C ILE A 182 6.89 -3.96 0.32
N VAL A 183 5.64 -4.43 0.24
CA VAL A 183 4.57 -3.81 -0.53
C VAL A 183 3.55 -3.25 0.46
N CYS A 184 3.36 -1.93 0.46
CA CYS A 184 2.37 -1.25 1.28
C CYS A 184 1.09 -1.04 0.47
N ILE A 185 -0.06 -1.37 1.08
CA ILE A 185 -1.35 -1.35 0.39
C ILE A 185 -2.36 -0.51 1.18
N PRO A 186 -2.46 0.79 0.93
CA PRO A 186 -3.66 1.56 1.27
C PRO A 186 -4.90 0.91 0.65
N THR A 187 -5.93 0.63 1.44
CA THR A 187 -7.10 -0.10 0.93
C THR A 187 -8.40 0.33 1.58
N ASN A 188 -9.51 0.10 0.86
CA ASN A 188 -10.89 0.23 1.32
C ASN A 188 -11.66 -1.00 0.83
N TRP A 189 -11.28 -2.18 1.33
CA TRP A 189 -11.89 -3.43 0.90
C TRP A 189 -13.36 -3.49 1.25
N VAL A 190 -14.14 -3.91 0.28
CA VAL A 190 -15.59 -4.10 0.40
C VAL A 190 -15.93 -5.59 0.35
N PRO A 191 -17.07 -6.01 0.91
CA PRO A 191 -17.56 -7.38 0.72
C PRO A 191 -17.71 -7.69 -0.76
N ILE A 192 -17.02 -8.73 -1.23
CA ILE A 192 -17.17 -9.23 -2.61
C ILE A 192 -18.29 -10.27 -2.71
N PRO A 193 -18.89 -10.50 -3.91
CA PRO A 193 -19.87 -11.54 -4.10
C PRO A 193 -19.38 -12.91 -3.63
N GLY A 194 -20.18 -13.59 -2.81
CA GLY A 194 -19.82 -14.91 -2.25
C GLY A 194 -18.94 -14.87 -1.01
N GLN A 195 -18.52 -13.70 -0.52
CA GLN A 195 -17.79 -13.55 0.72
C GLN A 195 -18.68 -13.96 1.92
N ALA A 196 -18.29 -15.01 2.63
CA ALA A 196 -18.99 -15.42 3.84
C ALA A 196 -18.56 -14.54 5.03
N LYS A 197 -19.53 -14.03 5.80
CA LYS A 197 -19.29 -13.09 6.93
C LYS A 197 -18.43 -13.65 8.06
N ASN A 198 -18.37 -14.97 8.20
CA ASN A 198 -17.64 -15.67 9.27
C ASN A 198 -16.35 -16.34 8.79
N ARG A 199 -15.83 -15.94 7.64
CA ARG A 199 -14.58 -16.46 7.09
C ARG A 199 -13.57 -15.33 6.92
N GLU A 200 -12.32 -15.73 6.83
CA GLU A 200 -11.21 -14.87 6.42
C GLU A 200 -11.57 -14.10 5.14
N ALA A 201 -11.31 -12.81 5.12
CA ALA A 201 -11.51 -12.03 3.92
C ALA A 201 -10.64 -12.55 2.77
N MET A 202 -11.22 -12.69 1.57
CA MET A 202 -10.43 -13.11 0.39
C MET A 202 -9.24 -12.18 0.14
N ALA A 203 -9.37 -10.89 0.46
CA ALA A 203 -8.30 -9.93 0.42
C ALA A 203 -7.08 -10.38 1.24
N ASN A 204 -7.28 -10.86 2.49
CA ASN A 204 -6.21 -11.35 3.35
C ASN A 204 -5.56 -12.60 2.79
N ILE A 205 -6.34 -13.53 2.25
CA ILE A 205 -5.82 -14.75 1.59
C ILE A 205 -4.92 -14.36 0.40
N LEU A 206 -5.34 -13.39 -0.42
CA LEU A 206 -4.54 -12.90 -1.55
C LEU A 206 -3.27 -12.19 -1.09
N VAL A 207 -3.34 -11.37 -0.04
CA VAL A 207 -2.16 -10.72 0.56
C VAL A 207 -1.15 -11.76 1.05
N MET A 208 -1.60 -12.76 1.79
CA MET A 208 -0.76 -13.83 2.31
C MET A 208 -0.12 -14.64 1.18
N ALA A 209 -0.92 -15.05 0.20
CA ALA A 209 -0.44 -15.79 -0.98
C ALA A 209 0.58 -14.98 -1.79
N ALA A 210 0.30 -13.69 -1.99
CA ALA A 210 1.19 -12.79 -2.73
C ALA A 210 2.51 -12.55 -1.98
N ALA A 211 2.48 -12.33 -0.67
CA ALA A 211 3.67 -12.20 0.16
C ALA A 211 4.58 -13.43 0.03
N HIS A 212 4.01 -14.62 0.13
CA HIS A 212 4.73 -15.89 -0.02
C HIS A 212 5.29 -16.06 -1.43
N ALA A 213 4.42 -15.99 -2.45
CA ALA A 213 4.79 -16.25 -3.84
C ALA A 213 5.83 -15.26 -4.41
N ASN A 214 5.98 -14.09 -3.80
CA ASN A 214 6.93 -13.06 -4.21
C ASN A 214 8.08 -12.86 -3.23
N SER A 215 8.05 -13.53 -2.07
CA SER A 215 9.02 -13.37 -0.97
C SER A 215 9.22 -11.89 -0.61
N VAL A 216 8.12 -11.21 -0.30
CA VAL A 216 8.07 -9.80 0.15
C VAL A 216 7.21 -9.68 1.39
N PHE A 217 7.50 -8.71 2.25
CA PHE A 217 6.54 -8.30 3.27
C PHE A 217 5.36 -7.60 2.61
N VAL A 218 4.17 -7.70 3.20
CA VAL A 218 3.01 -6.93 2.77
C VAL A 218 2.36 -6.29 3.99
N ALA A 219 2.07 -4.98 3.90
CA ALA A 219 1.38 -4.22 4.93
C ALA A 219 0.13 -3.57 4.30
N ALA A 220 -1.05 -4.11 4.60
CA ALA A 220 -2.34 -3.64 4.10
C ALA A 220 -3.11 -2.93 5.21
N ALA A 221 -3.38 -1.64 5.02
CA ALA A 221 -4.15 -0.82 5.94
C ALA A 221 -5.53 -0.53 5.35
N ASP A 222 -6.55 -1.10 5.98
CA ASP A 222 -7.95 -0.96 5.56
C ASP A 222 -8.71 0.05 6.41
N ARG A 223 -9.88 0.42 5.95
CA ARG A 223 -10.85 1.17 6.72
C ARG A 223 -11.95 0.28 7.30
N VAL A 224 -12.68 0.81 8.28
CA VAL A 224 -13.86 0.17 8.88
C VAL A 224 -15.11 1.03 8.69
N GLY A 225 -16.24 0.46 9.05
CA GLY A 225 -17.54 1.13 9.10
C GLY A 225 -18.32 1.06 7.80
N THR A 226 -19.32 1.93 7.71
CA THR A 226 -20.20 2.06 6.53
C THR A 226 -20.24 3.52 6.12
N GLU A 227 -20.04 3.78 4.83
CA GLU A 227 -20.07 5.13 4.26
C GLU A 227 -21.12 5.18 3.16
N ARG A 228 -22.13 6.05 3.29
CA ARG A 228 -23.24 6.19 2.32
C ARG A 228 -23.85 4.84 1.91
N GLY A 229 -23.98 3.91 2.86
CA GLY A 229 -24.56 2.58 2.62
C GLY A 229 -23.56 1.50 2.15
N GLN A 230 -22.33 1.87 1.77
CA GLN A 230 -21.28 0.91 1.43
C GLN A 230 -20.57 0.43 2.71
N PRO A 231 -20.66 -0.84 3.09
CA PRO A 231 -19.87 -1.40 4.18
C PRO A 231 -18.44 -1.68 3.74
N PHE A 232 -17.51 -1.62 4.68
CA PHE A 232 -16.11 -2.01 4.52
C PHE A 232 -15.78 -3.16 5.46
N ILE A 233 -14.79 -3.96 5.11
CA ILE A 233 -14.51 -5.21 5.84
C ILE A 233 -13.48 -5.07 6.95
N GLY A 234 -12.74 -3.97 7.01
CA GLY A 234 -11.63 -3.85 7.95
C GLY A 234 -10.58 -4.93 7.71
N GLN A 235 -10.16 -5.61 8.79
CA GLN A 235 -9.22 -6.73 8.72
C GLN A 235 -7.86 -6.37 8.12
N SER A 236 -7.35 -5.18 8.43
CA SER A 236 -5.96 -4.80 8.11
C SER A 236 -4.99 -5.92 8.48
N LEU A 237 -3.91 -6.08 7.72
CA LEU A 237 -3.01 -7.22 7.87
C LEU A 237 -1.55 -6.81 7.59
N ILE A 238 -0.62 -7.37 8.38
CA ILE A 238 0.81 -7.35 8.06
C ILE A 238 1.28 -8.79 7.90
N ALA A 239 1.66 -9.17 6.67
CA ALA A 239 2.18 -10.48 6.36
C ALA A 239 3.70 -10.45 6.18
N SER A 240 4.38 -11.49 6.69
CA SER A 240 5.80 -11.67 6.44
C SER A 240 6.08 -12.15 5.01
N TYR A 241 7.33 -12.11 4.59
CA TYR A 241 7.78 -12.68 3.30
C TYR A 241 7.52 -14.21 3.18
N THR A 242 7.17 -14.88 4.28
CA THR A 242 6.75 -16.29 4.29
C THR A 242 5.26 -16.47 4.00
N GLY A 243 4.51 -15.38 3.91
CA GLY A 243 3.07 -15.36 3.68
C GLY A 243 2.22 -15.41 4.96
N TRP A 244 2.79 -15.76 6.10
CA TRP A 244 2.04 -15.81 7.35
C TRP A 244 1.89 -14.41 7.97
N PRO A 245 0.74 -14.12 8.60
CA PRO A 245 0.54 -12.89 9.34
C PRO A 245 1.55 -12.76 10.48
N ILE A 246 2.11 -11.58 10.62
CA ILE A 246 2.91 -11.18 11.79
C ILE A 246 2.18 -10.14 12.64
N ALA A 247 1.08 -9.56 12.11
CA ALA A 247 0.06 -8.85 12.87
C ALA A 247 -1.25 -8.88 12.10
N GLY A 248 -2.36 -8.99 12.82
CA GLY A 248 -3.71 -9.09 12.25
C GLY A 248 -4.14 -10.51 11.91
N PRO A 249 -5.28 -10.71 11.24
CA PRO A 249 -6.19 -9.64 10.77
C PRO A 249 -6.73 -8.79 11.92
N ALA A 250 -6.88 -7.49 11.63
CA ALA A 250 -7.54 -6.56 12.54
C ALA A 250 -9.04 -6.85 12.70
N SER A 251 -9.68 -6.20 13.66
CA SER A 251 -11.13 -6.25 13.83
C SER A 251 -11.85 -5.84 12.53
N PRO A 252 -12.95 -6.50 12.16
CA PRO A 252 -13.76 -6.06 11.04
C PRO A 252 -14.56 -4.77 11.31
N ASP A 253 -14.69 -4.36 12.58
CA ASP A 253 -15.69 -3.36 12.99
C ASP A 253 -15.10 -2.15 13.72
N THR A 254 -13.85 -2.23 14.22
CA THR A 254 -13.27 -1.19 15.07
C THR A 254 -12.02 -0.56 14.48
N GLU A 255 -11.82 0.73 14.76
CA GLU A 255 -10.55 1.39 14.50
C GLU A 255 -9.47 0.83 15.43
N GLU A 256 -8.33 0.49 14.89
CA GLU A 256 -7.16 0.04 15.66
C GLU A 256 -5.85 0.25 14.90
N ILE A 257 -4.73 0.02 15.54
CA ILE A 257 -3.42 0.06 14.91
C ILE A 257 -2.75 -1.30 15.12
N LEU A 258 -2.43 -1.96 14.03
CA LEU A 258 -1.61 -3.16 14.05
C LEU A 258 -0.13 -2.81 14.07
N TYR A 259 0.65 -3.55 14.83
CA TYR A 259 2.10 -3.39 14.92
C TYR A 259 2.83 -4.69 14.64
N ALA A 260 3.90 -4.62 13.86
CA ALA A 260 4.83 -5.73 13.66
C ALA A 260 6.27 -5.22 13.56
N GLU A 261 7.21 -5.99 14.06
CA GLU A 261 8.65 -5.75 13.88
C GLU A 261 9.19 -6.64 12.78
N ALA A 262 9.93 -6.06 11.83
CA ALA A 262 10.47 -6.79 10.70
C ALA A 262 11.86 -6.26 10.29
N ASN A 263 12.76 -7.17 9.98
CA ASN A 263 13.93 -6.85 9.18
C ASN A 263 13.57 -7.00 7.71
N LEU A 264 13.31 -5.86 7.04
CA LEU A 264 12.84 -5.87 5.65
C LEU A 264 13.85 -6.51 4.67
N ALA A 265 15.14 -6.49 4.99
CA ALA A 265 16.16 -7.14 4.18
C ALA A 265 16.01 -8.68 4.13
N ASP A 266 15.31 -9.27 5.08
CA ASP A 266 15.03 -10.71 5.08
C ASP A 266 14.23 -11.14 3.85
N ALA A 267 13.37 -10.28 3.32
CA ALA A 267 12.66 -10.54 2.07
C ALA A 267 13.60 -10.88 0.91
N ARG A 268 14.75 -10.21 0.82
CA ARG A 268 15.77 -10.50 -0.20
C ARG A 268 16.68 -11.66 0.15
N ARG A 269 17.09 -11.75 1.42
CA ARG A 269 18.07 -12.73 1.89
C ARG A 269 17.52 -14.14 1.94
N LYS A 270 16.22 -14.28 2.23
CA LYS A 270 15.55 -15.57 2.48
C LYS A 270 14.66 -16.02 1.30
N ARG A 271 14.92 -15.53 0.07
CA ARG A 271 14.24 -15.98 -1.15
C ARG A 271 14.59 -17.40 -1.59
N ASN A 272 15.73 -17.90 -1.16
CA ASN A 272 16.09 -19.28 -1.41
C ASN A 272 15.34 -20.19 -0.45
N TRP A 273 14.39 -20.96 -0.96
CA TRP A 273 13.62 -21.92 -0.16
C TRP A 273 14.40 -23.19 0.10
N THR A 274 15.27 -23.56 -0.85
CA THR A 274 16.23 -24.64 -0.75
C THR A 274 17.56 -24.19 -1.35
N GLU A 275 18.58 -25.06 -1.32
CA GLU A 275 19.85 -24.81 -1.99
C GLU A 275 19.67 -24.51 -3.48
N TYR A 276 18.70 -25.16 -4.12
CA TYR A 276 18.48 -25.09 -5.57
C TYR A 276 17.28 -24.23 -6.00
N ASN A 277 16.37 -23.86 -5.10
CA ASN A 277 15.13 -23.17 -5.45
C ASN A 277 15.06 -21.75 -4.90
N GLN A 278 14.78 -20.80 -5.82
CA GLN A 278 14.57 -19.39 -5.51
C GLN A 278 13.40 -18.84 -6.36
N VAL A 279 12.34 -18.40 -5.69
CA VAL A 279 11.03 -18.11 -6.28
C VAL A 279 11.05 -17.10 -7.45
N LEU A 280 11.93 -16.12 -7.45
CA LEU A 280 12.01 -15.14 -8.54
C LEU A 280 12.98 -15.57 -9.66
N ARG A 281 14.09 -16.22 -9.31
CA ARG A 281 15.10 -16.70 -10.26
C ARG A 281 14.57 -17.84 -11.12
N ASP A 282 13.82 -18.77 -10.51
CA ASP A 282 13.42 -20.02 -11.14
C ASP A 282 12.20 -19.86 -12.07
N ARG A 283 11.75 -18.62 -12.30
CA ARG A 283 10.67 -18.33 -13.26
C ARG A 283 11.06 -18.72 -14.66
N ARG A 284 10.17 -19.43 -15.33
CA ARG A 284 10.34 -19.85 -16.73
C ARG A 284 9.71 -18.78 -17.65
N THR A 285 10.40 -17.63 -17.80
CA THR A 285 9.94 -16.53 -18.65
C THR A 285 9.87 -16.93 -20.12
N ASP A 286 10.71 -17.87 -20.53
CA ASP A 286 10.73 -18.46 -21.87
C ASP A 286 9.42 -19.17 -22.28
N VAL A 287 8.57 -19.54 -21.32
CA VAL A 287 7.30 -20.23 -21.59
C VAL A 287 6.05 -19.39 -21.24
N CYS A 288 6.22 -18.20 -20.65
CA CYS A 288 5.07 -17.43 -20.17
C CYS A 288 5.02 -15.97 -20.64
N ASP A 289 6.13 -15.37 -21.12
CA ASP A 289 6.19 -13.92 -21.38
C ASP A 289 5.17 -13.45 -22.42
N GLU A 290 5.02 -14.14 -23.54
CA GLU A 290 4.03 -13.79 -24.57
C GLU A 290 2.60 -13.88 -24.04
N MET A 291 2.29 -14.92 -23.29
CA MET A 291 0.94 -15.15 -22.74
C MET A 291 0.58 -14.15 -21.64
N LEU A 292 1.53 -13.80 -20.78
CA LEU A 292 1.31 -12.78 -19.74
C LEU A 292 1.09 -11.37 -20.33
N GLY A 293 1.65 -11.08 -21.50
CA GLY A 293 1.42 -9.84 -22.22
C GLY A 293 0.18 -9.84 -23.12
N ALA A 294 -0.49 -10.99 -23.28
CA ALA A 294 -1.63 -11.12 -24.17
C ALA A 294 -2.87 -10.42 -23.59
N LYS A 295 -3.57 -9.66 -24.44
CA LYS A 295 -4.92 -9.16 -24.13
C LYS A 295 -5.94 -10.26 -24.39
N THR A 296 -6.87 -10.44 -23.45
CA THR A 296 -8.02 -11.34 -23.67
C THR A 296 -8.87 -10.83 -24.83
N THR A 297 -9.36 -11.75 -25.67
CA THR A 297 -10.27 -11.41 -26.76
C THR A 297 -11.71 -11.28 -26.23
N ARG A 298 -12.49 -10.37 -26.85
CA ARG A 298 -13.90 -10.11 -26.42
C ARG A 298 -14.82 -11.33 -26.42
N GLY A 299 -14.41 -12.44 -26.99
CA GLY A 299 -15.21 -13.67 -27.03
C GLY A 299 -14.97 -14.62 -25.85
N TRP A 300 -14.20 -14.21 -24.82
CA TRP A 300 -13.88 -15.07 -23.67
C TRP A 300 -14.74 -14.78 -22.44
N TYR A 301 -15.62 -13.76 -22.44
CA TYR A 301 -16.63 -13.43 -21.40
C TYR A 301 -17.95 -13.03 -22.00
#